data_73958ffd33da81397e9598c1e2006ad8
#
_entry.id   73958ffd33da81397e9598c1e2006ad8
#
_cell.length_a   1.000
_cell.length_b   1.000
_cell.length_c   1.000
_cell.angle_alpha   90.00
_cell.angle_beta   90.00
_cell.angle_gamma   90.00
#
_symmetry.space_group_name_H-M   'P 1'
#
loop_
_entity.id
_entity.type
_entity.pdbx_description
1 polymer ?
#
loop_
_entity_poly.entity_id
_entity_poly.type
_entity_poly.pdbx_seq_one_letter_code
_entity_poly.pdbx_strand_id
1 'polypeptide(L)'
;RSSDLYLNDWMKVSDLLKFFYDFYSDFDVRRANEMIKSLDIDVNEKLKTMSKGTKEKVQLILVMSRNASIYILDEPIGGVDPAARSYILKTILKNYSEDSTLLIATHLISEIENICDEIIFISKGEIVLQGDVEAIREEKGKSIDALFREEFKC
;
A
#
# COMPACT_ATOMS: atom_id res chain seq x y z
N ARG A 1 9.00 -4.89 -8.63
CA ARG A 1 8.07 -3.75 -8.80
C ARG A 1 6.67 -4.27 -9.05
N SER A 2 5.71 -3.80 -8.29
CA SER A 2 4.27 -4.08 -8.45
C SER A 2 3.69 -3.61 -9.79
N SER A 3 4.47 -2.96 -10.65
CA SER A 3 4.08 -2.57 -12.00
C SER A 3 3.90 -3.74 -12.97
N ASP A 4 4.30 -4.94 -12.57
CA ASP A 4 4.29 -6.14 -13.41
C ASP A 4 3.38 -7.24 -12.84
N LEU A 5 2.33 -6.88 -12.10
CA LEU A 5 1.22 -7.80 -11.98
C LEU A 5 0.74 -8.06 -13.41
N TYR A 6 0.88 -9.29 -13.88
CA TYR A 6 0.47 -9.77 -15.23
C TYR A 6 -1.06 -9.70 -15.39
N LEU A 7 -1.64 -8.56 -15.00
CA LEU A 7 -3.04 -8.29 -15.24
C LEU A 7 -3.15 -7.91 -16.71
N ASN A 8 -3.86 -8.73 -17.45
CA ASN A 8 -4.07 -8.46 -18.86
C ASN A 8 -4.77 -7.12 -19.05
N ASP A 9 -4.13 -6.20 -19.72
CA ASP A 9 -4.60 -4.82 -19.94
C ASP A 9 -5.99 -4.72 -20.59
N TRP A 10 -6.46 -5.77 -21.25
CA TRP A 10 -7.79 -5.82 -21.86
C TRP A 10 -8.92 -6.20 -20.88
N MET A 11 -8.59 -6.69 -19.67
CA MET A 11 -9.58 -7.05 -18.66
C MET A 11 -10.22 -5.81 -18.06
N LYS A 12 -11.51 -5.92 -17.74
CA LYS A 12 -12.22 -4.95 -16.92
C LYS A 12 -11.93 -5.20 -15.44
N VAL A 13 -12.17 -4.21 -14.60
CA VAL A 13 -12.07 -4.40 -13.14
C VAL A 13 -12.99 -5.52 -12.67
N SER A 14 -14.22 -5.60 -13.18
CA SER A 14 -15.17 -6.69 -12.87
C SER A 14 -14.62 -8.08 -13.22
N ASP A 15 -13.89 -8.21 -14.34
CA ASP A 15 -13.27 -9.47 -14.73
C ASP A 15 -12.13 -9.87 -13.77
N LEU A 16 -11.35 -8.88 -13.32
CA LEU A 16 -10.28 -9.08 -12.33
C LEU A 16 -10.84 -9.53 -10.99
N LEU A 17 -11.91 -8.90 -10.51
CA LEU A 17 -12.55 -9.30 -9.26
C LEU A 17 -13.03 -10.74 -9.33
N LYS A 18 -13.66 -11.12 -10.43
CA LYS A 18 -14.11 -12.49 -10.66
C LYS A 18 -12.92 -13.46 -10.71
N PHE A 19 -11.87 -13.10 -11.45
CA PHE A 19 -10.66 -13.91 -11.53
C PHE A 19 -10.05 -14.16 -10.15
N PHE A 20 -9.89 -13.12 -9.33
CA PHE A 20 -9.35 -13.25 -7.98
C PHE A 20 -10.26 -14.09 -7.08
N TYR A 21 -11.57 -13.92 -7.18
CA TYR A 21 -12.53 -14.72 -6.44
C TYR A 21 -12.45 -16.22 -6.81
N ASP A 22 -12.31 -16.53 -8.10
CA ASP A 22 -12.25 -17.91 -8.58
C ASP A 22 -10.91 -18.60 -8.19
N PHE A 23 -9.81 -17.84 -8.12
CA PHE A 23 -8.48 -18.39 -7.85
C PHE A 23 -8.08 -18.39 -6.39
N TYR A 24 -8.60 -17.47 -5.59
CA TYR A 24 -8.20 -17.30 -4.21
C TYR A 24 -9.38 -17.48 -3.26
N SER A 25 -9.38 -18.57 -2.52
CA SER A 25 -10.45 -18.91 -1.56
C SER A 25 -10.60 -17.90 -0.42
N ASP A 26 -9.55 -17.12 -0.14
CA ASP A 26 -9.49 -16.08 0.89
C ASP A 26 -9.80 -14.67 0.36
N PHE A 27 -10.26 -14.54 -0.90
CA PHE A 27 -10.60 -13.25 -1.48
C PHE A 27 -11.98 -12.77 -1.04
N ASP A 28 -12.02 -11.63 -0.36
CA ASP A 28 -13.25 -10.99 0.10
C ASP A 28 -13.81 -10.03 -0.96
N VAL A 29 -14.76 -10.52 -1.76
CA VAL A 29 -15.44 -9.73 -2.81
C VAL A 29 -16.19 -8.54 -2.23
N ARG A 30 -16.77 -8.67 -1.03
CA ARG A 30 -17.49 -7.55 -0.40
C ARG A 30 -16.54 -6.42 -0.07
N ARG A 31 -15.40 -6.73 0.56
CA ARG A 31 -14.32 -5.77 0.85
C ARG A 31 -13.82 -5.10 -0.42
N ALA A 32 -13.58 -5.88 -1.48
CA ALA A 32 -13.16 -5.34 -2.78
C ALA A 32 -14.16 -4.34 -3.35
N ASN A 33 -15.45 -4.66 -3.34
CA ASN A 33 -16.50 -3.78 -3.84
C ASN A 33 -16.65 -2.50 -3.00
N GLU A 34 -16.51 -2.57 -1.68
CA GLU A 34 -16.49 -1.40 -0.79
C GLU A 34 -15.33 -0.47 -1.12
N MET A 35 -14.13 -1.02 -1.33
CA MET A 35 -12.94 -0.25 -1.70
C MET A 35 -13.08 0.38 -3.11
N ILE A 36 -13.58 -0.37 -4.10
CA ILE A 36 -13.87 0.14 -5.45
C ILE A 36 -14.80 1.35 -5.38
N LYS A 37 -15.90 1.22 -4.65
CA LYS A 37 -16.87 2.30 -4.48
C LYS A 37 -16.25 3.50 -3.77
N SER A 38 -15.47 3.25 -2.73
CA SER A 38 -14.84 4.31 -1.94
C SER A 38 -13.72 5.05 -2.69
N LEU A 39 -13.05 4.40 -3.63
CA LEU A 39 -11.98 4.97 -4.48
C LEU A 39 -12.51 5.47 -5.84
N ASP A 40 -13.84 5.46 -6.03
CA ASP A 40 -14.54 5.92 -7.24
C ASP A 40 -13.98 5.29 -8.53
N ILE A 41 -13.91 3.95 -8.55
CA ILE A 41 -13.40 3.18 -9.68
C ILE A 41 -14.56 2.58 -10.47
N ASP A 42 -14.57 2.81 -11.79
CA ASP A 42 -15.54 2.18 -12.69
C ASP A 42 -15.18 0.72 -12.93
N VAL A 43 -16.05 -0.19 -12.47
CA VAL A 43 -15.88 -1.65 -12.63
C VAL A 43 -15.92 -2.11 -14.09
N ASN A 44 -16.50 -1.31 -15.01
CA ASN A 44 -16.60 -1.63 -16.43
C ASN A 44 -15.41 -1.10 -17.24
N GLU A 45 -14.59 -0.26 -16.66
CA GLU A 45 -13.40 0.27 -17.32
C GLU A 45 -12.34 -0.82 -17.47
N LYS A 46 -11.66 -0.80 -18.64
CA LYS A 46 -10.54 -1.72 -18.92
C LYS A 46 -9.24 -1.14 -18.39
N LEU A 47 -8.35 -1.99 -17.88
CA LEU A 47 -7.05 -1.55 -17.36
C LEU A 47 -6.27 -0.71 -18.37
N LYS A 48 -6.28 -1.05 -19.65
CA LYS A 48 -5.55 -0.32 -20.70
C LYS A 48 -5.95 1.15 -20.85
N THR A 49 -7.20 1.51 -20.47
CA THR A 49 -7.71 2.88 -20.58
C THR A 49 -7.49 3.69 -19.32
N MET A 50 -7.12 3.03 -18.22
CA MET A 50 -6.92 3.67 -16.92
C MET A 50 -5.61 4.45 -16.85
N SER A 51 -5.62 5.54 -16.07
CA SER A 51 -4.39 6.21 -15.66
C SER A 51 -3.51 5.28 -14.82
N LYS A 52 -2.21 5.57 -14.75
CA LYS A 52 -1.29 4.81 -13.90
C LYS A 52 -1.78 4.77 -12.44
N GLY A 53 -2.18 5.92 -11.88
CA GLY A 53 -2.65 5.99 -10.51
C GLY A 53 -3.93 5.18 -10.27
N THR A 54 -4.86 5.11 -11.25
CA THR A 54 -6.07 4.29 -11.15
C THR A 54 -5.71 2.80 -11.19
N LYS A 55 -4.76 2.38 -12.04
CA LYS A 55 -4.26 1.00 -12.07
C LYS A 55 -3.65 0.59 -10.71
N GLU A 56 -2.84 1.47 -10.11
CA GLU A 56 -2.23 1.24 -8.80
C GLU A 56 -3.31 1.08 -7.71
N LYS A 57 -4.37 1.88 -7.74
CA LYS A 57 -5.53 1.71 -6.84
C LYS A 57 -6.21 0.36 -7.03
N VAL A 58 -6.44 -0.07 -8.27
CA VAL A 58 -7.03 -1.39 -8.55
C VAL A 58 -6.15 -2.52 -8.01
N GLN A 59 -4.85 -2.46 -8.24
CA GLN A 59 -3.90 -3.45 -7.70
C GLN A 59 -3.95 -3.51 -6.17
N LEU A 60 -3.96 -2.34 -5.52
CA LEU A 60 -4.08 -2.24 -4.07
C LEU A 60 -5.37 -2.91 -3.56
N ILE A 61 -6.51 -2.65 -4.21
CA ILE A 61 -7.79 -3.27 -3.85
C ILE A 61 -7.70 -4.79 -3.93
N LEU A 62 -7.14 -5.33 -5.01
CA LEU A 62 -7.00 -6.78 -5.18
C LEU A 62 -6.15 -7.41 -4.07
N VAL A 63 -5.04 -6.77 -3.70
CA VAL A 63 -4.16 -7.25 -2.62
C VAL A 63 -4.85 -7.14 -1.26
N MET A 64 -5.42 -5.98 -0.92
CA MET A 64 -6.04 -5.73 0.39
C MET A 64 -7.36 -6.48 0.60
N SER A 65 -7.94 -7.01 -0.47
CA SER A 65 -9.15 -7.85 -0.40
C SER A 65 -8.84 -9.32 -0.17
N ARG A 66 -7.57 -9.71 -0.09
CA ARG A 66 -7.14 -11.03 0.38
C ARG A 66 -7.18 -11.06 1.92
N ASN A 67 -7.38 -12.25 2.50
CA ASN A 67 -7.27 -12.45 3.94
C ASN A 67 -5.91 -13.09 4.26
N ALA A 68 -4.85 -12.28 4.17
CA ALA A 68 -3.47 -12.70 4.32
C ALA A 68 -2.95 -12.43 5.74
N SER A 69 -2.01 -13.25 6.21
CA SER A 69 -1.28 -12.99 7.47
C SER A 69 -0.20 -11.91 7.31
N ILE A 70 0.28 -11.70 6.08
CA ILE A 70 1.30 -10.68 5.75
C ILE A 70 0.91 -10.00 4.45
N TYR A 71 0.88 -8.67 4.48
CA TYR A 71 0.75 -7.83 3.29
C TYR A 71 2.08 -7.11 3.04
N ILE A 72 2.58 -7.16 1.82
CA ILE A 72 3.81 -6.47 1.42
C ILE A 72 3.46 -5.48 0.32
N LEU A 73 3.62 -4.20 0.61
CA LEU A 73 3.33 -3.11 -0.31
C LEU A 73 4.60 -2.33 -0.64
N ASP A 74 4.93 -2.25 -1.93
CA ASP A 74 6.07 -1.50 -2.43
C ASP A 74 5.59 -0.20 -3.08
N GLU A 75 5.94 0.95 -2.48
CA GLU A 75 5.55 2.31 -2.90
C GLU A 75 4.02 2.46 -3.14
N PRO A 76 3.14 2.03 -2.21
CA PRO A 76 1.70 1.97 -2.45
C PRO A 76 1.05 3.34 -2.71
N ILE A 77 1.73 4.44 -2.37
CA ILE A 77 1.26 5.82 -2.55
C ILE A 77 2.19 6.66 -3.43
N GLY A 78 3.26 6.07 -3.97
CA GLY A 78 4.30 6.78 -4.72
C GLY A 78 3.81 7.43 -6.02
N GLY A 79 2.88 6.76 -6.72
CA GLY A 79 2.29 7.26 -7.96
C GLY A 79 0.99 8.03 -7.81
N VAL A 80 0.58 8.33 -6.57
CA VAL A 80 -0.73 8.90 -6.25
C VAL A 80 -0.63 10.39 -5.96
N ASP A 81 -1.65 11.13 -6.39
CA ASP A 81 -1.82 12.54 -6.04
C ASP A 81 -1.74 12.73 -4.50
N PRO A 82 -0.98 13.73 -4.01
CA PRO A 82 -0.85 14.00 -2.58
C PRO A 82 -2.18 14.11 -1.82
N ALA A 83 -3.20 14.69 -2.42
CA ALA A 83 -4.52 14.80 -1.81
C ALA A 83 -5.21 13.44 -1.59
N ALA A 84 -4.92 12.46 -2.45
CA ALA A 84 -5.49 11.12 -2.35
C ALA A 84 -4.69 10.17 -1.46
N ARG A 85 -3.41 10.48 -1.12
CA ARG A 85 -2.53 9.61 -0.33
C ARG A 85 -3.11 9.26 1.03
N SER A 86 -3.51 10.29 1.79
CA SER A 86 -4.11 10.12 3.11
C SER A 86 -5.35 9.22 3.09
N TYR A 87 -6.15 9.34 2.03
CA TYR A 87 -7.33 8.50 1.85
C TYR A 87 -6.96 7.04 1.56
N ILE A 88 -5.97 6.80 0.71
CA ILE A 88 -5.46 5.45 0.42
C ILE A 88 -4.88 4.79 1.66
N LEU A 89 -4.06 5.51 2.44
CA LEU A 89 -3.50 5.00 3.69
C LEU A 89 -4.60 4.61 4.69
N LYS A 90 -5.61 5.47 4.86
CA LYS A 90 -6.78 5.14 5.70
C LYS A 90 -7.52 3.90 5.19
N THR A 91 -7.62 3.75 3.87
CA THR A 91 -8.26 2.57 3.26
C THR A 91 -7.45 1.31 3.52
N ILE A 92 -6.11 1.36 3.41
CA ILE A 92 -5.22 0.25 3.76
C ILE A 92 -5.43 -0.14 5.22
N LEU A 93 -5.30 0.83 6.15
CA LEU A 93 -5.41 0.59 7.58
C LEU A 93 -6.77 0.03 8.01
N LYS A 94 -7.85 0.48 7.38
CA LYS A 94 -9.20 -0.01 7.67
C LYS A 94 -9.41 -1.46 7.22
N ASN A 95 -8.67 -1.92 6.22
CA ASN A 95 -8.96 -3.19 5.55
C ASN A 95 -7.95 -4.30 5.83
N TYR A 96 -6.88 -4.05 6.61
CA TYR A 96 -6.06 -5.16 7.10
C TYR A 96 -6.56 -5.66 8.47
N SER A 97 -6.30 -6.92 8.78
CA SER A 97 -6.66 -7.51 10.07
C SER A 97 -5.61 -7.16 11.12
N GLU A 98 -6.03 -6.91 12.37
CA GLU A 98 -5.13 -6.71 13.51
C GLU A 98 -4.19 -7.90 13.76
N ASP A 99 -4.61 -9.11 13.34
CA ASP A 99 -3.79 -10.32 13.40
C ASP A 99 -2.80 -10.45 12.22
N SER A 100 -2.76 -9.48 11.33
CA SER A 100 -1.89 -9.47 10.15
C SER A 100 -0.71 -8.52 10.32
N THR A 101 0.36 -8.77 9.60
CA THR A 101 1.49 -7.84 9.47
C THR A 101 1.40 -7.07 8.16
N LEU A 102 1.51 -5.75 8.23
CA LEU A 102 1.57 -4.87 7.06
C LEU A 102 2.99 -4.30 6.92
N LEU A 103 3.69 -4.73 5.88
CA LEU A 103 5.02 -4.22 5.53
C LEU A 103 4.90 -3.25 4.35
N ILE A 104 5.29 -1.99 4.58
CA ILE A 104 5.30 -0.94 3.55
C ILE A 104 6.73 -0.51 3.27
N ALA A 105 7.19 -0.68 2.04
CA ALA A 105 8.43 -0.08 1.56
C ALA A 105 8.12 1.25 0.85
N THR A 106 8.71 2.36 1.32
CA THR A 106 8.49 3.68 0.72
C THR A 106 9.58 4.67 1.13
N HIS A 107 9.76 5.71 0.32
CA HIS A 107 10.57 6.89 0.65
C HIS A 107 9.73 8.09 1.17
N LEU A 108 8.41 7.95 1.20
CA LEU A 108 7.48 9.01 1.64
C LEU A 108 7.23 8.91 3.16
N ILE A 109 8.29 9.08 3.94
CA ILE A 109 8.29 8.82 5.40
C ILE A 109 7.28 9.70 6.13
N SER A 110 7.23 11.01 5.81
CA SER A 110 6.30 11.95 6.43
C SER A 110 4.82 11.57 6.30
N GLU A 111 4.48 10.79 5.28
CA GLU A 111 3.09 10.35 5.05
C GLU A 111 2.70 9.15 5.92
N ILE A 112 3.68 8.32 6.32
CA ILE A 112 3.42 7.05 7.00
C ILE A 112 3.92 7.00 8.43
N GLU A 113 4.84 7.87 8.87
CA GLU A 113 5.49 7.76 10.18
C GLU A 113 4.52 7.77 11.38
N ASN A 114 3.32 8.36 11.21
CA ASN A 114 2.30 8.42 12.27
C ASN A 114 1.37 7.19 12.32
N ILE A 115 1.56 6.25 11.41
CA ILE A 115 0.73 5.03 11.32
C ILE A 115 1.56 3.75 11.43
N CYS A 116 2.89 3.87 11.53
CA CYS A 116 3.80 2.75 11.68
C CYS A 116 4.11 2.50 13.14
N ASP A 117 4.10 1.23 13.55
CA ASP A 117 4.56 0.78 14.87
C ASP A 117 6.08 0.68 14.88
N GLU A 118 6.67 0.09 13.83
CA GLU A 118 8.10 -0.12 13.69
C GLU A 118 8.63 0.38 12.36
N ILE A 119 9.92 0.73 12.33
CA ILE A 119 10.63 1.12 11.11
C ILE A 119 11.92 0.33 10.93
N ILE A 120 12.33 0.20 9.67
CA ILE A 120 13.62 -0.33 9.26
C ILE A 120 14.20 0.58 8.17
N PHE A 121 15.34 1.22 8.43
CA PHE A 121 16.09 1.95 7.40
C PHE A 121 17.14 1.03 6.80
N ILE A 122 17.12 0.91 5.48
CA ILE A 122 18.03 0.07 4.72
C ILE A 122 18.88 0.95 3.80
N SER A 123 20.20 0.82 3.89
CA SER A 123 21.16 1.50 3.01
C SER A 123 22.18 0.50 2.50
N LYS A 124 22.39 0.45 1.18
CA LYS A 124 23.39 -0.42 0.52
C LYS A 124 23.31 -1.90 0.92
N GLY A 125 22.08 -2.38 1.21
CA GLY A 125 21.84 -3.77 1.62
C GLY A 125 22.03 -4.04 3.10
N GLU A 126 22.31 -3.01 3.92
CA GLU A 126 22.48 -3.12 5.37
C GLU A 126 21.38 -2.37 6.10
N ILE A 127 20.99 -2.86 7.29
CA ILE A 127 20.07 -2.16 8.19
C ILE A 127 20.88 -1.11 8.97
N VAL A 128 20.54 0.17 8.80
CA VAL A 128 21.21 1.28 9.46
C VAL A 128 20.45 1.80 10.68
N LEU A 129 19.13 1.59 10.72
CA LEU A 129 18.27 1.89 11.87
C LEU A 129 17.09 0.94 11.89
N GLN A 130 16.70 0.44 13.06
CA GLN A 130 15.53 -0.41 13.25
C GLN A 130 14.98 -0.24 14.65
N GLY A 131 13.66 -0.23 14.78
CA GLY A 131 12.97 -0.29 16.07
C GLY A 131 11.59 0.33 16.05
N ASP A 132 11.01 0.39 17.25
CA ASP A 132 9.73 1.03 17.53
C ASP A 132 9.80 2.54 17.27
N VAL A 133 8.78 3.08 16.60
CA VAL A 133 8.75 4.48 16.16
C VAL A 133 8.77 5.45 17.34
N GLU A 134 7.97 5.19 18.37
CA GLU A 134 7.88 6.08 19.53
C GLU A 134 9.17 6.03 20.35
N ALA A 135 9.74 4.84 20.55
CA ALA A 135 11.02 4.68 21.25
C ALA A 135 12.15 5.43 20.54
N ILE A 136 12.22 5.34 19.21
CA ILE A 136 13.23 6.05 18.40
C ILE A 136 13.02 7.58 18.51
N ARG A 137 11.77 8.05 18.42
CA ARG A 137 11.46 9.48 18.56
C ARG A 137 11.88 10.03 19.93
N GLU A 138 11.61 9.28 21.00
CA GLU A 138 12.00 9.67 22.36
C GLU A 138 13.53 9.70 22.53
N GLU A 139 14.22 8.65 22.09
CA GLU A 139 15.68 8.54 22.20
C GLU A 139 16.40 9.61 21.38
N LYS A 140 15.98 9.86 20.15
CA LYS A 140 16.67 10.76 19.23
C LYS A 140 16.17 12.20 19.30
N GLY A 141 15.01 12.46 19.92
CA GLY A 141 14.40 13.81 19.99
C GLY A 141 14.02 14.39 18.63
N LYS A 142 13.74 13.54 17.63
CA LYS A 142 13.47 13.92 16.24
C LYS A 142 12.36 13.05 15.63
N SER A 143 11.68 13.58 14.60
CA SER A 143 10.76 12.77 13.78
C SER A 143 11.51 11.74 12.95
N ILE A 144 10.81 10.68 12.54
CA ILE A 144 11.38 9.64 11.68
C ILE A 144 11.78 10.23 10.32
N ASP A 145 10.98 11.17 9.78
CA ASP A 145 11.31 11.88 8.53
C ASP A 145 12.61 12.68 8.65
N ALA A 146 12.83 13.36 9.77
CA ALA A 146 14.08 14.09 10.01
C ALA A 146 15.30 13.17 10.08
N LEU A 147 15.17 12.04 10.79
CA LEU A 147 16.23 11.03 10.85
C LEU A 147 16.54 10.43 9.49
N PHE A 148 15.50 10.14 8.69
CA PHE A 148 15.65 9.63 7.33
C PHE A 148 16.44 10.61 6.44
N ARG A 149 16.10 11.90 6.47
CA ARG A 149 16.80 12.95 5.70
C ARG A 149 18.26 13.10 6.10
N GLU A 150 18.57 12.98 7.40
CA GLU A 150 19.94 13.03 7.91
C GLU A 150 20.76 11.83 7.42
N GLU A 151 20.20 10.62 7.50
CA GLU A 151 20.88 9.38 7.12
C GLU A 151 21.13 9.32 5.62
N PHE A 152 20.14 9.68 4.82
CA PHE A 152 20.19 9.56 3.35
C PHE A 152 20.60 10.85 2.64
N LYS A 153 20.90 11.93 3.38
CA LYS A 153 21.33 13.25 2.85
C LYS A 153 20.47 13.75 1.70
N CYS A 154 19.15 13.69 1.91
CA CYS A 154 18.15 14.18 0.95
C CYS A 154 17.85 15.66 1.18
#